data_7fdb6db546cf722c5ffce3d45f42ae68
#
_entry.id   7fdb6db546cf722c5ffce3d45f42ae68
#
_cell.length_a   1.000
_cell.length_b   1.000
_cell.length_c   1.000
_cell.angle_alpha   90.00
_cell.angle_beta   90.00
_cell.angle_gamma   90.00
#
_symmetry.space_group_name_H-M   'P 1'
#
loop_
_entity.id
_entity.type
_entity.pdbx_description
1 polymer ?
#
loop_
_entity_poly.entity_id
_entity_poly.type
_entity_poly.pdbx_seq_one_letter_code
_entity_poly.pdbx_strand_id
1 'polypeptide(L)'
;AKDGDVIGAGSGSTVYLTLFELARRIREEHLHIEVIPASQEISMTCIQLGIPQTILWNKRPDWTFDGADEVDPQRNLIKGRGGAMFKEKLLIRSSRKTFIIIDPSKRVNQLGNKFPIPVEVFPDSLTYVEHELQRLGASEIVLRPAHGKDGPVFTENGNFILDTRFNYI
;
A
#
# COMPACT_ATOMS: atom_id res chain seq x y z
N ALA A 1 -19.61 2.73 -1.44
CA ALA A 1 -19.70 3.56 -0.25
C ALA A 1 -21.16 3.73 0.14
N LYS A 2 -21.43 3.80 1.41
CA LYS A 2 -22.74 4.06 2.00
C LYS A 2 -22.59 5.22 2.99
N ASP A 3 -23.69 5.87 3.31
CA ASP A 3 -23.68 6.90 4.35
C ASP A 3 -23.23 6.32 5.70
N GLY A 4 -22.36 7.02 6.40
CA GLY A 4 -21.75 6.61 7.66
C GLY A 4 -20.54 5.68 7.54
N ASP A 5 -20.13 5.25 6.34
CA ASP A 5 -18.95 4.39 6.16
C ASP A 5 -17.65 5.08 6.63
N VAL A 6 -16.80 4.31 7.30
CA VAL A 6 -15.37 4.63 7.49
C VAL A 6 -14.57 3.78 6.51
N ILE A 7 -13.84 4.43 5.60
CA ILE A 7 -13.21 3.77 4.46
C ILE A 7 -11.69 3.87 4.59
N GLY A 8 -10.98 2.73 4.52
CA GLY A 8 -9.54 2.71 4.37
C GLY A 8 -9.16 2.96 2.90
N ALA A 9 -8.32 3.93 2.64
CA ALA A 9 -7.76 4.18 1.32
C ALA A 9 -6.28 3.80 1.31
N GLY A 10 -5.92 2.79 0.52
CA GLY A 10 -4.55 2.38 0.31
C GLY A 10 -3.66 3.47 -0.30
N SER A 11 -2.78 3.14 -1.22
CA SER A 11 -1.89 4.11 -1.86
C SER A 11 -1.72 3.85 -3.35
N GLY A 12 -1.12 4.83 -4.07
CA GLY A 12 -0.79 4.74 -5.49
C GLY A 12 -1.91 5.16 -6.44
N SER A 13 -1.59 5.10 -7.74
CA SER A 13 -2.41 5.71 -8.82
C SER A 13 -3.85 5.22 -8.89
N THR A 14 -4.10 3.94 -8.64
CA THR A 14 -5.45 3.37 -8.66
C THR A 14 -6.31 3.94 -7.53
N VAL A 15 -5.73 4.05 -6.33
CA VAL A 15 -6.39 4.65 -5.17
C VAL A 15 -6.64 6.12 -5.41
N TYR A 16 -5.63 6.85 -5.92
CA TYR A 16 -5.74 8.25 -6.30
C TYR A 16 -6.95 8.50 -7.22
N LEU A 17 -7.06 7.76 -8.31
CA LEU A 17 -8.20 7.88 -9.24
C LEU A 17 -9.55 7.54 -8.57
N THR A 18 -9.57 6.54 -7.70
CA THR A 18 -10.80 6.13 -7.00
C THR A 18 -11.31 7.22 -6.06
N LEU A 19 -10.41 8.04 -5.48
CA LEU A 19 -10.80 9.15 -4.60
C LEU A 19 -11.58 10.23 -5.33
N PHE A 20 -11.32 10.50 -6.61
CA PHE A 20 -12.12 11.46 -7.39
C PHE A 20 -13.57 11.02 -7.52
N GLU A 21 -13.78 9.73 -7.82
CA GLU A 21 -15.11 9.17 -7.90
C GLU A 21 -15.81 9.13 -6.54
N LEU A 22 -15.06 8.82 -5.48
CA LEU A 22 -15.57 8.87 -4.11
C LEU A 22 -16.02 10.29 -3.74
N ALA A 23 -15.19 11.31 -4.04
CA ALA A 23 -15.52 12.72 -3.80
C ALA A 23 -16.76 13.17 -4.60
N ARG A 24 -16.90 12.72 -5.84
CA ARG A 24 -18.09 12.97 -6.65
C ARG A 24 -19.35 12.41 -5.96
N ARG A 25 -19.30 11.15 -5.55
CA ARG A 25 -20.42 10.49 -4.87
C ARG A 25 -20.77 11.14 -3.54
N ILE A 26 -19.76 11.53 -2.73
CA ILE A 26 -19.98 12.26 -1.47
C ILE A 26 -20.84 13.50 -1.73
N ARG A 27 -20.50 14.29 -2.75
CA ARG A 27 -21.21 15.53 -3.06
C ARG A 27 -22.61 15.27 -3.63
N GLU A 28 -22.74 14.36 -4.59
CA GLU A 28 -24.00 14.13 -5.31
C GLU A 28 -25.03 13.35 -4.48
N GLU A 29 -24.55 12.42 -3.66
CA GLU A 29 -25.39 11.55 -2.82
C GLU A 29 -25.49 12.05 -1.37
N HIS A 30 -24.85 13.18 -1.03
CA HIS A 30 -24.78 13.77 0.32
C HIS A 30 -24.32 12.79 1.41
N LEU A 31 -23.31 11.97 1.10
CA LEU A 31 -22.81 10.95 2.00
C LEU A 31 -21.93 11.55 3.11
N HIS A 32 -22.14 11.11 4.35
CA HIS A 32 -21.30 11.43 5.51
C HIS A 32 -20.32 10.28 5.74
N ILE A 33 -19.21 10.29 5.06
CA ILE A 33 -18.15 9.28 5.20
C ILE A 33 -16.84 9.89 5.64
N GLU A 34 -15.98 9.06 6.22
CA GLU A 34 -14.61 9.44 6.58
C GLU A 34 -13.62 8.47 5.95
N VAL A 35 -12.47 8.98 5.54
CA VAL A 35 -11.40 8.18 4.96
C VAL A 35 -10.21 8.09 5.92
N ILE A 36 -9.63 6.90 6.05
CA ILE A 36 -8.34 6.68 6.73
C ILE A 36 -7.31 6.44 5.63
N PRO A 37 -6.42 7.41 5.35
CA PRO A 37 -5.42 7.29 4.29
C PRO A 37 -4.22 6.44 4.73
N ALA A 38 -3.66 5.63 3.82
CA ALA A 38 -2.44 4.85 4.06
C ALA A 38 -1.15 5.64 3.80
N SER A 39 -1.23 6.83 3.20
CA SER A 39 -0.05 7.66 2.89
C SER A 39 -0.36 9.13 2.99
N GLN A 40 0.69 9.96 3.09
CA GLN A 40 0.55 11.42 3.06
C GLN A 40 0.01 11.90 1.70
N GLU A 41 0.43 11.27 0.59
CA GLU A 41 -0.11 11.57 -0.74
C GLU A 41 -1.63 11.46 -0.77
N ILE A 42 -2.17 10.34 -0.27
CA ILE A 42 -3.61 10.10 -0.22
C ILE A 42 -4.31 11.03 0.77
N SER A 43 -3.68 11.34 1.91
CA SER A 43 -4.19 12.33 2.87
C SER A 43 -4.32 13.71 2.23
N MET A 44 -3.27 14.18 1.55
CA MET A 44 -3.29 15.47 0.85
C MET A 44 -4.34 15.49 -0.26
N THR A 45 -4.50 14.39 -0.99
CA THR A 45 -5.54 14.26 -2.01
C THR A 45 -6.94 14.34 -1.41
N CYS A 46 -7.19 13.70 -0.28
CA CYS A 46 -8.46 13.83 0.45
C CYS A 46 -8.75 15.28 0.84
N ILE A 47 -7.73 16.01 1.35
CA ILE A 47 -7.87 17.45 1.68
C ILE A 47 -8.27 18.25 0.43
N GLN A 48 -7.57 18.07 -0.68
CA GLN A 48 -7.84 18.79 -1.94
C GLN A 48 -9.24 18.51 -2.48
N LEU A 49 -9.74 17.29 -2.30
CA LEU A 49 -11.06 16.87 -2.76
C LEU A 49 -12.20 17.16 -1.77
N GLY A 50 -11.87 17.70 -0.57
CA GLY A 50 -12.85 17.95 0.48
C GLY A 50 -13.42 16.69 1.12
N ILE A 51 -12.67 15.58 1.10
CA ILE A 51 -13.08 14.31 1.72
C ILE A 51 -12.70 14.35 3.20
N PRO A 52 -13.66 14.17 4.13
CA PRO A 52 -13.39 14.08 5.57
C PRO A 52 -12.43 12.92 5.90
N GLN A 53 -11.50 13.16 6.81
CA GLN A 53 -10.52 12.17 7.23
C GLN A 53 -10.62 11.85 8.71
N THR A 54 -10.25 10.61 9.05
CA THR A 54 -10.03 10.16 10.43
C THR A 54 -8.77 9.28 10.50
N ILE A 55 -8.45 8.76 11.65
CA ILE A 55 -7.28 7.92 11.90
C ILE A 55 -7.68 6.61 12.59
N LEU A 56 -6.83 5.58 12.45
CA LEU A 56 -7.06 4.26 13.05
C LEU A 56 -7.19 4.26 14.58
N TRP A 57 -6.63 5.26 15.25
CA TRP A 57 -6.79 5.38 16.71
C TRP A 57 -8.22 5.71 17.13
N ASN A 58 -8.94 6.41 16.27
CA ASN A 58 -10.31 6.85 16.57
C ASN A 58 -11.34 5.87 16.05
N LYS A 59 -11.14 5.34 14.83
CA LYS A 59 -12.10 4.50 14.13
C LYS A 59 -11.42 3.36 13.39
N ARG A 60 -12.13 2.23 13.25
CA ARG A 60 -11.72 1.15 12.35
C ARG A 60 -12.45 1.30 11.02
N PRO A 61 -11.81 0.99 9.89
CA PRO A 61 -12.48 1.02 8.60
C PRO A 61 -13.50 -0.11 8.50
N ASP A 62 -14.68 0.19 7.97
CA ASP A 62 -15.68 -0.80 7.61
C ASP A 62 -15.17 -1.64 6.45
N TRP A 63 -14.52 -0.98 5.50
CA TRP A 63 -13.85 -1.62 4.37
C TRP A 63 -12.68 -0.77 3.87
N THR A 64 -11.76 -1.43 3.18
CA THR A 64 -10.58 -0.79 2.58
C THR A 64 -10.53 -1.11 1.09
N PHE A 65 -10.06 -0.17 0.29
CA PHE A 65 -9.68 -0.42 -1.10
C PHE A 65 -8.21 -0.06 -1.33
N ASP A 66 -7.55 -0.85 -2.18
CA ASP A 66 -6.14 -0.66 -2.50
C ASP A 66 -5.81 -1.28 -3.86
N GLY A 67 -4.62 -0.98 -4.38
CA GLY A 67 -4.06 -1.62 -5.55
C GLY A 67 -3.18 -2.82 -5.19
N ALA A 68 -2.64 -3.47 -6.23
CA ALA A 68 -1.54 -4.43 -6.09
C ALA A 68 -0.56 -4.29 -7.25
N ASP A 69 0.70 -4.66 -7.00
CA ASP A 69 1.76 -4.64 -8.02
C ASP A 69 1.71 -5.91 -8.87
N GLU A 70 1.44 -7.07 -8.25
CA GLU A 70 1.20 -8.35 -8.90
C GLU A 70 0.09 -9.13 -8.20
N VAL A 71 -0.66 -9.93 -8.97
CA VAL A 71 -1.70 -10.85 -8.48
C VAL A 71 -1.59 -12.16 -9.23
N ASP A 72 -1.42 -13.28 -8.52
CA ASP A 72 -1.39 -14.61 -9.07
C ASP A 72 -2.80 -15.25 -9.19
N PRO A 73 -2.94 -16.45 -9.83
CA PRO A 73 -4.24 -17.12 -9.96
C PRO A 73 -4.86 -17.54 -8.62
N GLN A 74 -4.06 -17.72 -7.58
CA GLN A 74 -4.49 -18.05 -6.21
C GLN A 74 -4.89 -16.80 -5.42
N ARG A 75 -4.79 -15.60 -6.04
CA ARG A 75 -5.06 -14.30 -5.44
C ARG A 75 -4.06 -13.88 -4.36
N ASN A 76 -2.86 -14.44 -4.38
CA ASN A 76 -1.76 -13.89 -3.62
C ASN A 76 -1.28 -12.59 -4.27
N LEU A 77 -0.74 -11.67 -3.48
CA LEU A 77 -0.42 -10.32 -3.90
C LEU A 77 1.03 -9.96 -3.60
N ILE A 78 1.69 -9.26 -4.53
CA ILE A 78 2.79 -8.36 -4.19
C ILE A 78 2.25 -6.95 -4.14
N LYS A 79 2.59 -6.23 -3.06
CA LYS A 79 2.23 -4.85 -2.78
C LYS A 79 3.42 -4.09 -2.20
N GLY A 80 3.30 -2.78 -2.15
CA GLY A 80 4.25 -1.94 -1.43
C GLY A 80 5.35 -1.32 -2.29
N ARG A 81 5.28 -1.44 -3.62
CA ARG A 81 6.23 -0.78 -4.53
C ARG A 81 6.27 0.73 -4.31
N GLY A 82 5.15 1.37 -3.98
CA GLY A 82 5.03 2.79 -3.67
C GLY A 82 5.60 3.22 -2.31
N GLY A 83 5.93 2.27 -1.41
CA GLY A 83 6.55 2.53 -0.12
C GLY A 83 5.59 2.80 1.05
N ALA A 84 4.28 2.74 0.87
CA ALA A 84 3.30 2.95 1.95
C ALA A 84 3.07 1.69 2.82
N MET A 85 3.50 0.56 2.37
CA MET A 85 3.67 -0.79 2.89
C MET A 85 3.01 -1.11 4.25
N PHE A 86 3.60 -0.66 5.37
CA PHE A 86 3.11 -0.94 6.72
C PHE A 86 1.70 -0.40 6.94
N LYS A 87 1.46 0.86 6.55
CA LYS A 87 0.14 1.49 6.70
C LYS A 87 -0.93 0.83 5.84
N GLU A 88 -0.60 0.43 4.60
CA GLU A 88 -1.50 -0.34 3.74
C GLU A 88 -1.89 -1.66 4.41
N LYS A 89 -0.90 -2.43 4.88
CA LYS A 89 -1.11 -3.71 5.56
C LYS A 89 -1.94 -3.54 6.84
N LEU A 90 -1.68 -2.48 7.59
CA LEU A 90 -2.42 -2.17 8.81
C LEU A 90 -3.89 -1.87 8.51
N LEU A 91 -4.19 -1.06 7.49
CA LEU A 91 -5.56 -0.79 7.05
C LEU A 91 -6.29 -2.05 6.60
N ILE A 92 -5.65 -2.86 5.75
CA ILE A 92 -6.20 -4.14 5.28
C ILE A 92 -6.54 -5.06 6.46
N ARG A 93 -5.63 -5.19 7.43
CA ARG A 93 -5.84 -6.05 8.61
C ARG A 93 -6.87 -5.51 9.60
N SER A 94 -7.07 -4.21 9.62
CA SER A 94 -8.04 -3.55 10.51
C SER A 94 -9.45 -3.51 9.93
N SER A 95 -9.61 -3.78 8.64
CA SER A 95 -10.88 -3.69 7.91
C SER A 95 -11.68 -4.99 7.97
N ARG A 96 -13.00 -4.86 7.95
CA ARG A 96 -13.90 -6.02 7.84
C ARG A 96 -13.87 -6.65 6.45
N LYS A 97 -13.59 -5.84 5.43
CA LYS A 97 -13.54 -6.25 4.02
C LYS A 97 -12.49 -5.43 3.28
N THR A 98 -11.77 -6.07 2.36
CA THR A 98 -10.80 -5.41 1.49
C THR A 98 -11.15 -5.65 0.03
N PHE A 99 -11.08 -4.58 -0.76
CA PHE A 99 -11.20 -4.61 -2.21
C PHE A 99 -9.83 -4.30 -2.83
N ILE A 100 -9.29 -5.23 -3.59
CA ILE A 100 -8.07 -5.01 -4.37
C ILE A 100 -8.48 -4.70 -5.80
N ILE A 101 -8.14 -3.49 -6.25
CA ILE A 101 -8.48 -2.96 -7.56
C ILE A 101 -7.24 -2.99 -8.45
N ILE A 102 -7.29 -3.77 -9.51
CA ILE A 102 -6.19 -3.94 -10.45
C ILE A 102 -6.67 -3.88 -11.89
N ASP A 103 -5.80 -3.46 -12.77
CA ASP A 103 -5.95 -3.69 -14.21
C ASP A 103 -5.36 -5.05 -14.62
N PRO A 104 -5.69 -5.57 -15.81
CA PRO A 104 -5.19 -6.88 -16.26
C PRO A 104 -3.67 -7.00 -16.33
N SER A 105 -2.94 -5.89 -16.46
CA SER A 105 -1.46 -5.90 -16.52
C SER A 105 -0.81 -6.34 -15.21
N LYS A 106 -1.55 -6.31 -14.09
CA LYS A 106 -1.05 -6.75 -12.77
C LYS A 106 -1.15 -8.26 -12.56
N ARG A 107 -1.82 -8.96 -13.46
CA ARG A 107 -1.90 -10.43 -13.39
C ARG A 107 -0.58 -11.06 -13.80
N VAL A 108 -0.14 -12.03 -13.02
CA VAL A 108 1.04 -12.86 -13.27
C VAL A 108 0.72 -14.33 -13.03
N ASN A 109 1.46 -15.22 -13.66
CA ASN A 109 1.33 -16.66 -13.38
C ASN A 109 2.05 -17.06 -12.09
N GLN A 110 3.09 -16.31 -11.71
CA GLN A 110 3.91 -16.51 -10.53
C GLN A 110 4.31 -15.14 -9.98
N LEU A 111 4.23 -14.97 -8.67
CA LEU A 111 4.67 -13.73 -8.00
C LEU A 111 6.18 -13.50 -8.13
N GLY A 112 6.61 -12.26 -8.10
CA GLY A 112 8.02 -11.87 -8.26
C GLY A 112 8.50 -11.85 -9.71
N ASN A 113 7.60 -12.11 -10.67
CA ASN A 113 7.98 -12.20 -12.08
C ASN A 113 8.28 -10.83 -12.71
N LYS A 114 7.52 -9.80 -12.35
CA LYS A 114 7.70 -8.44 -12.89
C LYS A 114 8.49 -7.54 -11.96
N PHE A 115 8.25 -7.65 -10.67
CA PHE A 115 8.82 -6.75 -9.67
C PHE A 115 9.49 -7.53 -8.54
N PRO A 116 10.55 -6.98 -7.91
CA PRO A 116 11.06 -7.51 -6.66
C PRO A 116 9.99 -7.37 -5.57
N ILE A 117 10.12 -8.18 -4.53
CA ILE A 117 9.31 -8.08 -3.33
C ILE A 117 9.87 -6.98 -2.44
N PRO A 118 9.12 -5.91 -2.16
CA PRO A 118 9.58 -4.90 -1.24
C PRO A 118 9.40 -5.37 0.20
N VAL A 119 10.46 -5.28 0.99
CA VAL A 119 10.47 -5.61 2.42
C VAL A 119 10.81 -4.35 3.21
N GLU A 120 9.86 -3.87 4.01
CA GLU A 120 10.08 -2.72 4.90
C GLU A 120 10.86 -3.18 6.12
N VAL A 121 11.94 -2.47 6.45
CA VAL A 121 12.93 -2.88 7.45
C VAL A 121 13.26 -1.72 8.37
N PHE A 122 13.17 -1.95 9.68
CA PHE A 122 13.67 -0.99 10.67
C PHE A 122 15.19 -0.80 10.48
N PRO A 123 15.72 0.44 10.44
CA PRO A 123 17.11 0.70 10.07
C PRO A 123 18.14 -0.14 10.83
N ASP A 124 18.01 -0.27 12.15
CA ASP A 124 18.95 -1.02 12.98
C ASP A 124 18.92 -2.53 12.74
N SER A 125 17.87 -3.05 12.08
CA SER A 125 17.75 -4.48 11.75
C SER A 125 18.20 -4.82 10.33
N LEU A 126 18.73 -3.88 9.57
CA LEU A 126 19.03 -4.04 8.15
C LEU A 126 19.86 -5.31 7.88
N THR A 127 21.05 -5.41 8.46
CA THR A 127 21.97 -6.55 8.24
C THR A 127 21.36 -7.89 8.70
N TYR A 128 20.61 -7.88 9.80
CA TYR A 128 19.93 -9.08 10.27
C TYR A 128 18.89 -9.56 9.27
N VAL A 129 18.05 -8.65 8.76
CA VAL A 129 17.01 -8.98 7.78
C VAL A 129 17.61 -9.42 6.45
N GLU A 130 18.70 -8.80 5.98
CA GLU A 130 19.42 -9.25 4.78
C GLU A 130 19.88 -10.71 4.92
N HIS A 131 20.49 -11.09 6.06
CA HIS A 131 20.89 -12.48 6.31
C HIS A 131 19.70 -13.44 6.33
N GLU A 132 18.57 -13.06 6.96
CA GLU A 132 17.38 -13.91 6.98
C GLU A 132 16.76 -14.08 5.58
N LEU A 133 16.73 -13.02 4.78
CA LEU A 133 16.27 -13.11 3.39
C LEU A 133 17.17 -14.02 2.53
N GLN A 134 18.51 -13.96 2.74
CA GLN A 134 19.44 -14.88 2.10
C GLN A 134 19.17 -16.33 2.51
N ARG A 135 18.93 -16.59 3.80
CA ARG A 135 18.57 -17.93 4.31
C ARG A 135 17.27 -18.46 3.73
N LEU A 136 16.33 -17.57 3.39
CA LEU A 136 15.08 -17.90 2.70
C LEU A 136 15.27 -18.15 1.20
N GLY A 137 16.48 -17.99 0.67
CA GLY A 137 16.79 -18.25 -0.72
C GLY A 137 16.65 -17.04 -1.64
N ALA A 138 16.73 -15.82 -1.10
CA ALA A 138 16.77 -14.62 -1.93
C ALA A 138 17.98 -14.65 -2.87
N SER A 139 17.73 -14.46 -4.15
CA SER A 139 18.77 -14.41 -5.20
C SER A 139 19.38 -13.04 -5.37
N GLU A 140 18.65 -11.98 -4.97
CA GLU A 140 19.09 -10.60 -5.02
C GLU A 140 18.41 -9.82 -3.88
N ILE A 141 19.17 -8.95 -3.21
CA ILE A 141 18.66 -8.04 -2.18
C ILE A 141 19.28 -6.69 -2.43
N VAL A 142 18.48 -5.66 -2.65
CA VAL A 142 18.92 -4.29 -2.94
C VAL A 142 18.29 -3.33 -1.96
N LEU A 143 19.10 -2.60 -1.20
CA LEU A 143 18.62 -1.46 -0.43
C LEU A 143 18.17 -0.38 -1.40
N ARG A 144 16.86 -0.05 -1.39
CA ARG A 144 16.26 0.84 -2.39
C ARG A 144 16.90 2.23 -2.35
N PRO A 145 17.56 2.67 -3.45
CA PRO A 145 18.15 4.01 -3.51
C PRO A 145 17.04 5.06 -3.63
N ALA A 146 17.28 6.23 -3.05
CA ALA A 146 16.39 7.38 -3.27
C ALA A 146 16.66 8.02 -4.64
N HIS A 147 15.63 8.69 -5.19
CA HIS A 147 15.76 9.53 -6.36
C HIS A 147 15.81 10.99 -5.92
N GLY A 148 16.81 11.74 -6.43
CA GLY A 148 16.96 13.17 -6.14
C GLY A 148 17.57 13.52 -4.78
N LYS A 149 18.07 12.53 -4.03
CA LYS A 149 18.91 12.70 -2.85
C LYS A 149 19.89 11.54 -2.72
N ASP A 150 20.96 11.73 -1.93
CA ASP A 150 21.90 10.65 -1.61
C ASP A 150 21.31 9.67 -0.58
N GLY A 151 21.80 8.40 -0.63
CA GLY A 151 21.40 7.34 0.30
C GLY A 151 20.09 6.65 -0.05
N PRO A 152 19.54 5.87 0.89
CA PRO A 152 18.32 5.08 0.66
C PRO A 152 17.05 5.91 0.73
N VAL A 153 15.97 5.35 0.16
CA VAL A 153 14.63 5.85 0.41
C VAL A 153 14.18 5.48 1.82
N PHE A 154 13.42 6.38 2.45
CA PHE A 154 12.74 6.10 3.71
C PHE A 154 11.24 6.00 3.47
N THR A 155 10.59 5.03 4.11
CA THR A 155 9.13 5.01 4.19
C THR A 155 8.63 6.16 5.06
N GLU A 156 7.34 6.45 5.03
CA GLU A 156 6.75 7.46 5.92
C GLU A 156 6.86 7.10 7.43
N ASN A 157 7.26 5.87 7.75
CA ASN A 157 7.52 5.41 9.11
C ASN A 157 9.00 5.52 9.50
N GLY A 158 9.87 6.06 8.60
CA GLY A 158 11.31 6.17 8.83
C GLY A 158 12.07 4.85 8.63
N ASN A 159 11.47 3.86 7.97
CA ASN A 159 12.07 2.56 7.70
C ASN A 159 12.74 2.53 6.33
N PHE A 160 13.68 1.60 6.14
CA PHE A 160 14.27 1.27 4.84
C PHE A 160 13.38 0.33 4.04
N ILE A 161 13.68 0.18 2.75
CA ILE A 161 13.05 -0.81 1.87
C ILE A 161 14.14 -1.65 1.22
N LEU A 162 14.06 -2.97 1.41
CA LEU A 162 14.83 -3.95 0.65
C LEU A 162 13.99 -4.47 -0.50
N ASP A 163 14.45 -4.26 -1.73
CA ASP A 163 13.88 -4.86 -2.92
C ASP A 163 14.51 -6.24 -3.13
N THR A 164 13.74 -7.30 -2.92
CA THR A 164 14.23 -8.68 -2.82
C THR A 164 13.69 -9.55 -3.95
N ARG A 165 14.55 -10.32 -4.60
CA ARG A 165 14.17 -11.32 -5.60
C ARG A 165 14.35 -12.73 -5.11
N PHE A 166 13.44 -13.60 -5.50
CA PHE A 166 13.53 -15.04 -5.31
C PHE A 166 13.33 -15.73 -6.66
N ASN A 167 13.96 -16.90 -6.84
CA ASN A 167 13.76 -17.70 -8.06
C ASN A 167 12.36 -18.34 -8.10
N TYR A 168 11.78 -18.55 -6.92
CA TYR A 168 10.43 -19.10 -6.75
C TYR A 168 9.82 -18.57 -5.44
N ILE A 169 8.54 -18.22 -5.49
CA ILE A 169 7.71 -17.79 -4.35
C ILE A 169 6.42 -18.59 -4.39
#